data_f1d1b285f5fe986c76ff8ea07817c361
#
_entry.id   f1d1b285f5fe986c76ff8ea07817c361
#
_cell.length_a   1.000
_cell.length_b   1.000
_cell.length_c   1.000
_cell.angle_alpha   90.00
_cell.angle_beta   90.00
_cell.angle_gamma   90.00
#
_symmetry.space_group_name_H-M   'P 1'
#
loop_
_entity.id
_entity.type
_entity.pdbx_description
1 polymer ?
#
loop_
_entity_poly.entity_id
_entity_poly.type
_entity_poly.pdbx_seq_one_letter_code
_entity_poly.pdbx_strand_id
1 'polypeptide(L)'
;NHGYEFKPRNPQPPTLPEANPVGVYRRDIDIPADWDGRDIYLHLAGAKSGVYVYINGQEVGYSEDSKNPAEFLINNYVKPGKNILTVKIFRWSTGSYLECQDFWRMSGIERDVFLYSQPKAALKDFRIKSTLDDSYKNGIFGLNVDLRNHEKAATNLTLVYELLDAQGKVVATEEKTAYIPSNEVRTLSFDKNLTDVSTWTSEHPNLYKLLMTVKENGKINEIIPFNVGFRRIEIKPIEQKAANGKPYVCLFINGQPLKLKGVNIHEHNPSTGHYVTEDLMRRDLELMKQHILNSVR
;
A
#
# COMPACT_ATOMS: atom_id res chain seq x y z
N ASN A 1 16.03 -25.93 17.15
CA ASN A 1 14.58 -26.14 17.36
C ASN A 1 13.92 -25.19 18.37
N HIS A 2 14.47 -24.01 18.58
CA HIS A 2 13.97 -23.09 19.62
C HIS A 2 12.86 -22.14 19.14
N GLY A 3 12.30 -22.38 17.96
CA GLY A 3 11.25 -21.55 17.42
C GLY A 3 9.82 -21.96 17.76
N TYR A 4 9.61 -22.99 18.55
CA TYR A 4 8.31 -23.65 18.70
C TYR A 4 7.68 -23.55 20.08
N GLU A 5 8.19 -22.68 20.90
CA GLU A 5 7.62 -22.42 22.23
C GLU A 5 6.25 -21.73 22.16
N PHE A 6 5.99 -21.02 21.06
CA PHE A 6 4.68 -20.45 20.78
C PHE A 6 3.74 -21.55 20.25
N LYS A 7 2.93 -22.12 21.13
CA LYS A 7 2.04 -23.26 20.81
C LYS A 7 0.64 -22.78 20.39
N PRO A 8 0.34 -22.74 19.09
CA PRO A 8 -0.99 -22.29 18.64
C PRO A 8 -2.14 -23.27 18.94
N ARG A 9 -1.84 -24.50 19.41
CA ARG A 9 -2.88 -25.52 19.68
C ARG A 9 -3.73 -25.21 20.91
N ASN A 10 -3.26 -24.38 21.83
CA ASN A 10 -4.04 -23.86 22.95
C ASN A 10 -3.64 -22.39 23.17
N PRO A 11 -4.06 -21.49 22.27
CA PRO A 11 -3.68 -20.08 22.38
C PRO A 11 -4.32 -19.47 23.62
N GLN A 12 -3.51 -18.75 24.39
CA GLN A 12 -3.93 -18.02 25.59
C GLN A 12 -3.54 -16.54 25.44
N PRO A 13 -4.14 -15.79 24.48
CA PRO A 13 -3.83 -14.38 24.34
C PRO A 13 -4.20 -13.62 25.62
N PRO A 14 -3.39 -12.62 26.04
CA PRO A 14 -2.21 -12.08 25.41
C PRO A 14 -0.89 -12.72 25.89
N THR A 15 -0.90 -13.92 26.46
CA THR A 15 0.29 -14.55 27.05
C THR A 15 1.35 -14.84 25.97
N LEU A 16 2.53 -14.32 26.16
CA LEU A 16 3.68 -14.55 25.27
C LEU A 16 4.65 -15.55 25.88
N PRO A 17 5.52 -16.21 25.09
CA PRO A 17 6.59 -17.04 25.61
C PRO A 17 7.50 -16.26 26.57
N GLU A 18 7.98 -16.90 27.64
CA GLU A 18 8.93 -16.33 28.59
C GLU A 18 10.20 -15.84 27.84
N ALA A 19 10.72 -16.66 26.93
CA ALA A 19 11.82 -16.27 26.05
C ALA A 19 11.30 -15.46 24.86
N ASN A 20 11.36 -14.15 24.96
CA ASN A 20 11.00 -13.22 23.88
C ASN A 20 12.22 -12.37 23.46
N PRO A 21 13.11 -12.91 22.60
CA PRO A 21 14.29 -12.18 22.16
C PRO A 21 13.96 -10.88 21.47
N VAL A 22 14.82 -9.87 21.65
CA VAL A 22 14.67 -8.53 21.09
C VAL A 22 15.85 -8.20 20.20
N GLY A 23 15.57 -7.88 18.94
CA GLY A 23 16.55 -7.27 18.03
C GLY A 23 16.59 -5.77 18.23
N VAL A 24 17.77 -5.20 18.45
CA VAL A 24 17.95 -3.75 18.58
C VAL A 24 18.77 -3.24 17.41
N TYR A 25 18.14 -2.40 16.59
CA TYR A 25 18.75 -1.77 15.42
C TYR A 25 18.97 -0.30 15.73
N ARG A 26 20.20 0.19 15.54
CA ARG A 26 20.55 1.58 15.78
C ARG A 26 21.28 2.16 14.59
N ARG A 27 20.87 3.35 14.15
CA ARG A 27 21.45 4.04 13.00
C ARG A 27 21.41 5.55 13.19
N ASP A 28 22.45 6.22 12.71
CA ASP A 28 22.41 7.67 12.50
C ASP A 28 21.55 7.96 11.26
N ILE A 29 20.65 8.93 11.40
CA ILE A 29 19.81 9.46 10.34
C ILE A 29 20.05 10.96 10.23
N ASP A 30 19.96 11.48 9.01
CA ASP A 30 20.14 12.91 8.74
C ASP A 30 18.83 13.51 8.23
N ILE A 31 18.37 14.57 8.86
CA ILE A 31 17.19 15.32 8.45
C ILE A 31 17.64 16.53 7.63
N PRO A 32 17.30 16.56 6.34
CA PRO A 32 17.64 17.67 5.45
C PRO A 32 17.09 19.00 5.97
N ALA A 33 17.86 20.08 5.83
CA ALA A 33 17.44 21.39 6.32
C ALA A 33 16.22 21.95 5.57
N ASP A 34 16.04 21.57 4.32
CA ASP A 34 14.89 21.94 3.47
C ASP A 34 13.59 21.21 3.84
N TRP A 35 13.64 20.28 4.81
CA TRP A 35 12.45 19.66 5.40
C TRP A 35 11.89 20.48 6.58
N ASP A 36 12.50 21.58 6.95
CA ASP A 36 11.97 22.45 7.97
C ASP A 36 10.55 22.96 7.61
N GLY A 37 9.67 22.97 8.57
CA GLY A 37 8.27 23.35 8.37
C GLY A 37 7.39 22.29 7.68
N ARG A 38 7.94 21.15 7.28
CA ARG A 38 7.20 20.02 6.67
C ARG A 38 6.83 18.97 7.73
N ASP A 39 5.88 18.11 7.40
CA ASP A 39 5.65 16.86 8.14
C ASP A 39 6.70 15.83 7.74
N ILE A 40 7.36 15.24 8.73
CA ILE A 40 8.43 14.25 8.53
C ILE A 40 7.96 12.91 9.07
N TYR A 41 8.03 11.91 8.22
CA TYR A 41 7.59 10.56 8.55
C TYR A 41 8.74 9.56 8.51
N LEU A 42 8.74 8.65 9.49
CA LEU A 42 9.47 7.39 9.43
C LEU A 42 8.52 6.30 8.94
N HIS A 43 8.89 5.63 7.86
CA HIS A 43 8.15 4.52 7.27
C HIS A 43 8.93 3.22 7.44
N LEU A 44 8.31 2.22 8.08
CA LEU A 44 8.77 0.85 8.10
C LEU A 44 7.81 0.03 7.23
N ALA A 45 8.24 -0.40 6.06
CA ALA A 45 7.39 -1.12 5.10
C ALA A 45 7.03 -2.55 5.55
N GLY A 46 7.75 -3.11 6.51
CA GLY A 46 7.46 -4.38 7.14
C GLY A 46 8.46 -4.72 8.22
N ALA A 47 7.97 -4.86 9.45
CA ALA A 47 8.80 -5.23 10.62
C ALA A 47 8.04 -6.22 11.50
N LYS A 48 8.66 -7.37 11.80
CA LYS A 48 8.03 -8.49 12.48
C LYS A 48 8.71 -8.78 13.81
N SER A 49 7.97 -8.93 14.91
CA SER A 49 6.52 -8.92 15.08
C SER A 49 6.04 -7.62 15.75
N GLY A 50 6.49 -7.29 16.95
CA GLY A 50 6.20 -6.05 17.65
C GLY A 50 7.38 -5.08 17.54
N VAL A 51 7.15 -3.85 17.14
CA VAL A 51 8.19 -2.85 16.93
C VAL A 51 7.99 -1.61 17.80
N TYR A 52 9.02 -1.23 18.55
CA TYR A 52 9.12 0.07 19.22
C TYR A 52 10.12 0.94 18.49
N VAL A 53 9.76 2.18 18.27
CA VAL A 53 10.61 3.19 17.62
C VAL A 53 11.03 4.23 18.64
N TYR A 54 12.31 4.58 18.65
CA TYR A 54 12.90 5.64 19.45
C TYR A 54 13.72 6.56 18.56
N ILE A 55 13.64 7.85 18.80
CA ILE A 55 14.52 8.85 18.18
C ILE A 55 15.16 9.68 19.27
N ASN A 56 16.49 9.82 19.19
CA ASN A 56 17.31 10.54 20.20
C ASN A 56 17.03 10.07 21.64
N GLY A 57 16.70 8.79 21.82
CA GLY A 57 16.39 8.18 23.12
C GLY A 57 14.94 8.38 23.61
N GLN A 58 14.12 9.13 22.88
CA GLN A 58 12.69 9.30 23.18
C GLN A 58 11.86 8.29 22.42
N GLU A 59 10.87 7.69 23.08
CA GLU A 59 9.93 6.78 22.44
C GLU A 59 8.99 7.56 21.51
N VAL A 60 8.92 7.11 20.27
CA VAL A 60 8.05 7.67 19.23
C VAL A 60 6.72 6.93 19.15
N GLY A 61 6.78 5.58 19.24
CA GLY A 61 5.58 4.77 19.18
C GLY A 61 5.85 3.28 19.02
N TYR A 62 4.75 2.53 18.94
CA TYR A 62 4.69 1.08 18.84
C TYR A 62 3.79 0.67 17.67
N SER A 63 4.11 -0.47 17.03
CA SER A 63 3.26 -1.10 16.03
C SER A 63 3.39 -2.62 16.10
N GLU A 64 2.29 -3.30 15.82
CA GLU A 64 2.20 -4.72 15.45
C GLU A 64 1.67 -4.80 14.01
N ASP A 65 1.38 -5.97 13.48
CA ASP A 65 0.99 -6.18 12.08
C ASP A 65 2.16 -6.18 11.12
N SER A 66 2.84 -7.30 11.13
CA SER A 66 4.17 -7.49 10.53
C SER A 66 4.24 -7.25 9.02
N LYS A 67 3.13 -7.39 8.29
CA LYS A 67 3.12 -7.33 6.81
C LYS A 67 2.58 -6.01 6.26
N ASN A 68 1.98 -5.20 7.10
CA ASN A 68 1.56 -3.85 6.74
C ASN A 68 2.60 -2.81 7.16
N PRO A 69 2.69 -1.69 6.44
CA PRO A 69 3.59 -0.62 6.83
C PRO A 69 3.18 0.03 8.15
N ALA A 70 4.18 0.46 8.92
CA ALA A 70 4.01 1.32 10.09
C ALA A 70 4.61 2.69 9.79
N GLU A 71 3.83 3.75 10.01
CA GLU A 71 4.26 5.14 9.81
C GLU A 71 4.17 5.94 11.10
N PHE A 72 5.19 6.73 11.34
CA PHE A 72 5.29 7.58 12.51
C PHE A 72 5.62 9.02 12.10
N LEU A 73 4.79 9.97 12.51
CA LEU A 73 5.08 11.40 12.40
C LEU A 73 6.13 11.76 13.45
N ILE A 74 7.32 12.16 12.99
CA ILE A 74 8.50 12.28 13.88
C ILE A 74 8.95 13.71 14.16
N ASN A 75 8.23 14.73 13.74
CA ASN A 75 8.60 16.13 13.87
C ASN A 75 9.04 16.54 15.29
N ASN A 76 8.35 16.03 16.31
CA ASN A 76 8.62 16.38 17.72
C ASN A 76 9.87 15.70 18.29
N TYR A 77 10.48 14.77 17.57
CA TYR A 77 11.58 13.93 18.04
C TYR A 77 12.89 14.19 17.32
N VAL A 78 12.83 14.88 16.14
CA VAL A 78 14.00 15.15 15.29
C VAL A 78 14.39 16.62 15.33
N LYS A 79 15.63 16.87 14.97
CA LYS A 79 16.18 18.19 14.67
C LYS A 79 16.86 18.16 13.30
N PRO A 80 17.04 19.30 12.61
CA PRO A 80 17.85 19.36 11.39
C PRO A 80 19.23 18.74 11.61
N GLY A 81 19.71 18.02 10.59
CA GLY A 81 20.98 17.29 10.65
C GLY A 81 20.88 15.97 11.40
N LYS A 82 21.92 15.60 12.10
CA LYS A 82 22.11 14.26 12.69
C LYS A 82 21.16 13.98 13.86
N ASN A 83 20.52 12.84 13.80
CA ASN A 83 19.69 12.22 14.82
C ASN A 83 20.02 10.74 14.93
N ILE A 84 19.60 10.10 16.02
CA ILE A 84 19.80 8.66 16.25
C ILE A 84 18.45 7.97 16.23
N LEU A 85 18.24 7.09 15.25
CA LEU A 85 17.11 6.17 15.21
C LEU A 85 17.49 4.88 15.93
N THR A 86 16.61 4.40 16.82
CA THR A 86 16.69 3.07 17.43
C THR A 86 15.36 2.37 17.26
N VAL A 87 15.39 1.16 16.68
CA VAL A 87 14.21 0.30 16.50
C VAL A 87 14.44 -0.98 17.31
N LYS A 88 13.49 -1.29 18.20
CA LYS A 88 13.49 -2.55 18.98
C LYS A 88 12.41 -3.45 18.40
N ILE A 89 12.77 -4.64 17.97
CA ILE A 89 11.84 -5.63 17.41
C ILE A 89 11.79 -6.85 18.32
N PHE A 90 10.60 -7.09 18.84
CA PHE A 90 10.32 -8.28 19.65
C PHE A 90 9.96 -9.44 18.74
N ARG A 91 10.52 -10.62 19.06
CA ARG A 91 10.21 -11.84 18.30
C ARG A 91 8.73 -12.19 18.36
N TRP A 92 8.10 -12.00 19.51
CA TRP A 92 6.72 -12.32 19.76
C TRP A 92 5.94 -11.08 20.19
N SER A 93 4.73 -10.95 19.66
CA SER A 93 3.74 -9.95 20.04
C SER A 93 2.36 -10.60 20.06
N THR A 94 1.33 -9.85 20.43
CA THR A 94 -0.05 -10.37 20.38
C THR A 94 -0.46 -10.73 18.95
N GLY A 95 0.04 -10.03 17.94
CA GLY A 95 -0.13 -10.36 16.52
C GLY A 95 0.39 -11.74 16.14
N SER A 96 1.37 -12.28 16.88
CA SER A 96 1.93 -13.62 16.61
C SER A 96 0.92 -14.76 16.71
N TYR A 97 -0.22 -14.56 17.39
CA TYR A 97 -1.32 -15.54 17.44
C TYR A 97 -2.04 -15.68 16.09
N LEU A 98 -2.07 -14.64 15.29
CA LEU A 98 -2.78 -14.56 14.02
C LEU A 98 -1.86 -14.70 12.81
N GLU A 99 -0.57 -14.40 12.97
CA GLU A 99 0.41 -14.35 11.90
C GLU A 99 1.08 -15.71 11.63
N CYS A 100 1.62 -15.87 10.44
CA CYS A 100 2.47 -17.00 10.02
C CYS A 100 1.80 -18.37 10.18
N GLN A 101 0.56 -18.52 9.76
CA GLN A 101 -0.16 -19.76 9.87
C GLN A 101 0.51 -20.91 9.12
N ASP A 102 1.01 -20.65 7.91
CA ASP A 102 1.69 -21.64 7.04
C ASP A 102 3.10 -21.22 6.68
N PHE A 103 3.76 -20.39 7.50
CA PHE A 103 5.03 -19.79 7.15
C PHE A 103 5.99 -19.72 8.35
N TRP A 104 7.27 -19.60 8.09
CA TRP A 104 8.31 -19.52 9.14
C TRP A 104 8.14 -18.27 10.00
N ARG A 105 8.35 -18.45 11.29
CA ARG A 105 8.31 -17.37 12.28
C ARG A 105 9.70 -16.76 12.45
N MET A 106 10.18 -16.06 11.43
CA MET A 106 11.38 -15.24 11.48
C MET A 106 11.02 -13.82 11.84
N SER A 107 11.85 -13.16 12.61
CA SER A 107 11.64 -11.79 13.08
C SER A 107 12.71 -10.86 12.55
N GLY A 108 12.41 -9.61 12.43
CA GLY A 108 13.32 -8.57 11.99
C GLY A 108 12.67 -7.57 11.06
N ILE A 109 13.49 -6.79 10.37
CA ILE A 109 13.06 -5.86 9.33
C ILE A 109 13.05 -6.63 8.02
N GLU A 110 11.86 -6.82 7.46
CA GLU A 110 11.66 -7.62 6.25
C GLU A 110 11.65 -6.78 4.97
N ARG A 111 11.36 -5.48 5.09
CA ARG A 111 11.21 -4.54 3.97
C ARG A 111 11.89 -3.22 4.27
N ASP A 112 11.85 -2.30 3.33
CA ASP A 112 12.53 -1.02 3.40
C ASP A 112 12.12 -0.16 4.60
N VAL A 113 13.10 0.59 5.10
CA VAL A 113 12.90 1.63 6.12
C VAL A 113 13.42 2.95 5.54
N PHE A 114 12.58 3.94 5.47
CA PHE A 114 12.95 5.24 4.91
C PHE A 114 12.27 6.41 5.63
N LEU A 115 12.83 7.58 5.42
CA LEU A 115 12.25 8.85 5.83
C LEU A 115 11.68 9.55 4.60
N TYR A 116 10.55 10.20 4.76
CA TYR A 116 10.02 11.11 3.75
C TYR A 116 9.38 12.33 4.39
N SER A 117 9.23 13.39 3.63
CA SER A 117 8.53 14.58 4.10
C SER A 117 7.44 15.00 3.14
N GLN A 118 6.35 15.54 3.70
CA GLN A 118 5.25 16.14 2.96
C GLN A 118 4.98 17.55 3.43
N PRO A 119 4.40 18.43 2.59
CA PRO A 119 3.81 19.68 3.07
C PRO A 119 2.78 19.40 4.17
N LYS A 120 2.62 20.33 5.10
CA LYS A 120 1.57 20.20 6.13
C LYS A 120 0.17 20.24 5.55
N ALA A 121 -0.03 21.02 4.49
CA ALA A 121 -1.23 21.03 3.69
C ALA A 121 -1.00 20.16 2.44
N ALA A 122 -1.56 18.94 2.40
CA ALA A 122 -1.17 17.89 1.47
C ALA A 122 -2.30 16.91 1.19
N LEU A 123 -2.09 16.04 0.20
CA LEU A 123 -2.90 14.86 -0.03
C LEU A 123 -2.62 13.84 1.09
N LYS A 124 -3.68 13.40 1.79
CA LYS A 124 -3.61 12.41 2.86
C LYS A 124 -3.79 11.00 2.33
N ASP A 125 -4.81 10.79 1.52
CA ASP A 125 -5.18 9.48 0.98
C ASP A 125 -6.04 9.65 -0.27
N PHE A 126 -6.13 8.60 -1.09
CA PHE A 126 -7.02 8.60 -2.25
C PHE A 126 -7.54 7.21 -2.56
N ARG A 127 -8.73 7.17 -3.17
CA ARG A 127 -9.37 5.94 -3.63
C ARG A 127 -9.79 6.08 -5.07
N ILE A 128 -9.40 5.11 -5.88
CA ILE A 128 -9.73 5.06 -7.30
C ILE A 128 -10.73 3.93 -7.54
N LYS A 129 -11.79 4.24 -8.27
CA LYS A 129 -12.68 3.27 -8.92
C LYS A 129 -12.43 3.34 -10.42
N SER A 130 -11.97 2.24 -11.00
CA SER A 130 -11.77 2.11 -12.44
C SER A 130 -12.40 0.80 -12.91
N THR A 131 -13.59 0.89 -13.50
CA THR A 131 -14.34 -0.26 -13.98
C THR A 131 -14.90 -0.01 -15.36
N LEU A 132 -15.64 -0.96 -15.91
CA LEU A 132 -16.26 -0.88 -17.22
C LEU A 132 -17.80 -0.86 -17.08
N ASP A 133 -18.45 -0.26 -18.04
CA ASP A 133 -19.90 -0.33 -18.22
C ASP A 133 -20.36 -1.74 -18.65
N ASP A 134 -21.65 -1.92 -18.90
CA ASP A 134 -22.22 -3.22 -19.29
C ASP A 134 -21.81 -3.65 -20.70
N SER A 135 -21.31 -2.74 -21.52
CA SER A 135 -20.75 -3.06 -22.84
C SER A 135 -19.31 -3.59 -22.79
N TYR A 136 -18.65 -3.47 -21.62
CA TYR A 136 -17.21 -3.76 -21.41
C TYR A 136 -16.25 -2.96 -22.30
N LYS A 137 -16.70 -1.83 -22.85
CA LYS A 137 -15.90 -0.95 -23.72
C LYS A 137 -15.62 0.41 -23.09
N ASN A 138 -16.59 0.94 -22.35
CA ASN A 138 -16.48 2.27 -21.79
C ASN A 138 -16.01 2.19 -20.34
N GLY A 139 -15.11 3.11 -19.98
CA GLY A 139 -14.55 3.21 -18.63
C GLY A 139 -15.44 4.06 -17.72
N ILE A 140 -15.65 3.57 -16.50
CA ILE A 140 -16.23 4.33 -15.40
C ILE A 140 -15.09 4.63 -14.44
N PHE A 141 -14.69 5.89 -14.37
CA PHE A 141 -13.64 6.40 -13.50
C PHE A 141 -14.24 7.19 -12.35
N GLY A 142 -13.84 6.87 -11.12
CA GLY A 142 -14.14 7.63 -9.92
C GLY A 142 -12.87 7.84 -9.12
N LEU A 143 -12.68 9.04 -8.57
CA LEU A 143 -11.53 9.39 -7.74
C LEU A 143 -12.04 10.16 -6.52
N ASN A 144 -11.77 9.62 -5.32
CA ASN A 144 -11.96 10.32 -4.06
C ASN A 144 -10.59 10.64 -3.49
N VAL A 145 -10.36 11.89 -3.11
CA VAL A 145 -9.09 12.36 -2.55
C VAL A 145 -9.35 13.06 -1.23
N ASP A 146 -8.68 12.59 -0.19
CA ASP A 146 -8.67 13.21 1.12
C ASP A 146 -7.49 14.18 1.21
N LEU A 147 -7.78 15.47 1.31
CA LEU A 147 -6.81 16.53 1.54
C LEU A 147 -6.79 16.89 3.03
N ARG A 148 -5.59 17.02 3.61
CA ARG A 148 -5.41 17.41 5.02
C ARG A 148 -4.76 18.76 5.15
N ASN A 149 -4.96 19.40 6.30
CA ASN A 149 -4.26 20.60 6.69
C ASN A 149 -3.72 20.46 8.13
N HIS A 150 -2.42 20.33 8.29
CA HIS A 150 -1.71 20.37 9.60
C HIS A 150 -1.12 21.75 9.90
N GLU A 151 -1.42 22.77 9.08
CA GLU A 151 -1.06 24.14 9.39
C GLU A 151 -1.91 24.72 10.53
N LYS A 152 -1.38 25.76 11.20
CA LYS A 152 -2.10 26.45 12.29
C LYS A 152 -3.30 27.28 11.79
N ALA A 153 -3.28 27.67 10.52
CA ALA A 153 -4.34 28.44 9.87
C ALA A 153 -5.08 27.57 8.87
N ALA A 154 -6.31 27.95 8.57
CA ALA A 154 -7.06 27.36 7.47
C ALA A 154 -6.42 27.70 6.11
N THR A 155 -6.51 26.81 5.14
CA THR A 155 -6.00 27.02 3.78
C THR A 155 -6.96 26.52 2.72
N ASN A 156 -6.77 26.98 1.48
CA ASN A 156 -7.41 26.43 0.30
C ASN A 156 -6.44 25.55 -0.46
N LEU A 157 -6.80 24.28 -0.65
CA LEU A 157 -6.07 23.38 -1.53
C LEU A 157 -6.87 23.11 -2.79
N THR A 158 -6.19 23.22 -3.92
CA THR A 158 -6.73 22.88 -5.22
C THR A 158 -6.12 21.58 -5.69
N LEU A 159 -6.96 20.60 -6.01
CA LEU A 159 -6.54 19.35 -6.64
C LEU A 159 -6.89 19.40 -8.13
N VAL A 160 -5.89 19.16 -8.96
CA VAL A 160 -6.05 18.88 -10.40
C VAL A 160 -5.73 17.43 -10.64
N TYR A 161 -6.59 16.67 -11.28
CA TYR A 161 -6.18 15.39 -11.82
C TYR A 161 -6.10 15.43 -13.35
N GLU A 162 -5.14 14.68 -13.87
CA GLU A 162 -4.99 14.41 -15.30
C GLU A 162 -4.86 12.88 -15.47
N LEU A 163 -5.73 12.31 -16.30
CA LEU A 163 -5.64 10.89 -16.69
C LEU A 163 -5.08 10.83 -18.11
N LEU A 164 -3.94 10.20 -18.28
CA LEU A 164 -3.22 10.10 -19.55
C LEU A 164 -3.28 8.67 -20.08
N ASP A 165 -3.44 8.53 -21.38
CA ASP A 165 -3.31 7.23 -22.07
C ASP A 165 -1.84 6.80 -22.22
N ALA A 166 -1.62 5.65 -22.86
CA ALA A 166 -0.28 5.09 -23.08
C ALA A 166 0.61 5.98 -23.97
N GLN A 167 0.03 6.89 -24.75
CA GLN A 167 0.73 7.85 -25.60
C GLN A 167 1.01 9.18 -24.89
N GLY A 168 0.58 9.31 -23.63
CA GLY A 168 0.73 10.53 -22.85
C GLY A 168 -0.30 11.62 -23.17
N LYS A 169 -1.37 11.28 -23.91
CA LYS A 169 -2.48 12.22 -24.18
C LYS A 169 -3.41 12.25 -22.99
N VAL A 170 -3.78 13.44 -22.54
CA VAL A 170 -4.79 13.64 -21.50
C VAL A 170 -6.16 13.24 -22.03
N VAL A 171 -6.78 12.23 -21.43
CA VAL A 171 -8.12 11.72 -21.79
C VAL A 171 -9.19 12.20 -20.82
N ALA A 172 -8.81 12.61 -19.62
CA ALA A 172 -9.70 13.29 -18.66
C ALA A 172 -8.89 14.20 -17.75
N THR A 173 -9.48 15.31 -17.37
CA THR A 173 -8.95 16.25 -16.37
C THR A 173 -10.10 16.98 -15.70
N GLU A 174 -9.93 17.30 -14.44
CA GLU A 174 -10.85 18.16 -13.68
C GLU A 174 -10.08 18.80 -12.52
N GLU A 175 -10.51 19.98 -12.10
CA GLU A 175 -9.95 20.73 -10.98
C GLU A 175 -11.04 21.05 -9.96
N LYS A 176 -10.75 20.85 -8.67
CA LYS A 176 -11.60 21.26 -7.55
C LYS A 176 -10.78 21.87 -6.42
N THR A 177 -11.36 22.86 -5.76
CA THR A 177 -10.77 23.52 -4.60
C THR A 177 -11.58 23.23 -3.33
N ALA A 178 -10.91 22.95 -2.23
CA ALA A 178 -11.49 22.79 -0.91
C ALA A 178 -10.87 23.78 0.08
N TYR A 179 -11.73 24.42 0.86
CA TYR A 179 -11.35 25.14 2.08
C TYR A 179 -11.18 24.13 3.21
N ILE A 180 -9.99 24.09 3.83
CA ILE A 180 -9.64 23.13 4.86
C ILE A 180 -9.21 23.87 6.13
N PRO A 181 -10.02 23.83 7.20
CA PRO A 181 -9.64 24.37 8.50
C PRO A 181 -8.36 23.71 9.05
N SER A 182 -7.74 24.38 10.02
CA SER A 182 -6.58 23.81 10.73
C SER A 182 -6.91 22.45 11.34
N ASN A 183 -6.01 21.48 11.16
CA ASN A 183 -6.12 20.12 11.68
C ASN A 183 -7.35 19.33 11.19
N GLU A 184 -7.89 19.71 10.03
CA GLU A 184 -9.00 19.00 9.43
C GLU A 184 -8.64 18.29 8.10
N VAL A 185 -9.56 17.44 7.65
CA VAL A 185 -9.50 16.72 6.38
C VAL A 185 -10.77 17.04 5.59
N ARG A 186 -10.64 17.19 4.27
CA ARG A 186 -11.76 17.34 3.34
C ARG A 186 -11.59 16.39 2.17
N THR A 187 -12.67 15.74 1.80
CA THR A 187 -12.71 14.83 0.65
C THR A 187 -13.23 15.56 -0.58
N LEU A 188 -12.51 15.47 -1.69
CA LEU A 188 -12.95 15.83 -3.02
C LEU A 188 -13.26 14.57 -3.81
N SER A 189 -14.40 14.59 -4.53
CA SER A 189 -14.85 13.45 -5.36
C SER A 189 -14.96 13.88 -6.81
N PHE A 190 -14.52 13.01 -7.73
CA PHE A 190 -14.55 13.20 -9.16
C PHE A 190 -15.10 11.94 -9.82
N ASP A 191 -15.94 12.10 -10.84
CA ASP A 191 -16.50 11.00 -11.62
C ASP A 191 -16.42 11.34 -13.11
N LYS A 192 -16.01 10.34 -13.91
CA LYS A 192 -15.89 10.50 -15.36
C LYS A 192 -16.20 9.21 -16.09
N ASN A 193 -17.05 9.30 -17.12
CA ASN A 193 -17.21 8.24 -18.08
C ASN A 193 -16.29 8.49 -19.29
N LEU A 194 -15.59 7.45 -19.72
CA LEU A 194 -14.65 7.48 -20.83
C LEU A 194 -15.12 6.51 -21.91
N THR A 195 -15.14 6.95 -23.15
CA THR A 195 -15.56 6.12 -24.27
C THR A 195 -14.38 5.30 -24.78
N ASP A 196 -14.61 4.03 -25.08
CA ASP A 196 -13.70 3.11 -25.76
C ASP A 196 -12.29 3.05 -25.13
N VAL A 197 -12.24 2.68 -23.86
CA VAL A 197 -10.98 2.60 -23.11
C VAL A 197 -10.18 1.34 -23.46
N SER A 198 -8.86 1.44 -23.43
CA SER A 198 -7.97 0.28 -23.46
C SER A 198 -8.11 -0.51 -22.16
N THR A 199 -8.77 -1.67 -22.23
CA THR A 199 -9.06 -2.48 -21.05
C THR A 199 -7.81 -3.20 -20.54
N TRP A 200 -7.73 -3.40 -19.23
CA TRP A 200 -6.67 -4.17 -18.59
C TRP A 200 -7.07 -5.65 -18.48
N THR A 201 -6.16 -6.53 -18.86
CA THR A 201 -6.19 -7.96 -18.54
C THR A 201 -4.79 -8.44 -18.14
N SER A 202 -4.66 -9.65 -17.59
CA SER A 202 -3.33 -10.23 -17.28
C SER A 202 -2.46 -10.43 -18.53
N GLU A 203 -3.07 -10.59 -19.70
CA GLU A 203 -2.36 -10.77 -20.97
C GLU A 203 -2.05 -9.42 -21.66
N HIS A 204 -2.92 -8.44 -21.48
CA HIS A 204 -2.80 -7.09 -22.01
C HIS A 204 -2.97 -6.08 -20.88
N PRO A 205 -1.92 -5.83 -20.08
CA PRO A 205 -1.99 -4.98 -18.89
C PRO A 205 -1.95 -3.49 -19.25
N ASN A 206 -2.94 -3.03 -20.04
CA ASN A 206 -3.05 -1.63 -20.43
C ASN A 206 -3.27 -0.74 -19.22
N LEU A 207 -2.43 0.27 -19.05
CA LEU A 207 -2.48 1.21 -17.94
C LEU A 207 -2.56 2.65 -18.44
N TYR A 208 -3.37 3.42 -17.76
CA TYR A 208 -3.41 4.88 -17.83
C TYR A 208 -2.57 5.44 -16.70
N LYS A 209 -1.96 6.61 -16.90
CA LYS A 209 -1.27 7.33 -15.84
C LYS A 209 -2.17 8.42 -15.28
N LEU A 210 -2.49 8.32 -14.00
CA LEU A 210 -3.14 9.38 -13.25
C LEU A 210 -2.07 10.26 -12.63
N LEU A 211 -2.14 11.57 -12.86
CA LEU A 211 -1.36 12.58 -12.15
C LEU A 211 -2.32 13.38 -11.27
N MET A 212 -2.03 13.43 -9.98
CA MET A 212 -2.76 14.25 -9.02
C MET A 212 -1.84 15.38 -8.57
N THR A 213 -2.16 16.61 -8.93
CA THR A 213 -1.40 17.81 -8.56
C THR A 213 -2.15 18.58 -7.49
N VAL A 214 -1.53 18.71 -6.32
CA VAL A 214 -2.04 19.54 -5.23
C VAL A 214 -1.37 20.90 -5.27
N LYS A 215 -2.18 21.96 -5.29
CA LYS A 215 -1.74 23.35 -5.29
C LYS A 215 -2.27 24.06 -4.05
N GLU A 216 -1.44 24.92 -3.50
CA GLU A 216 -1.78 25.87 -2.45
C GLU A 216 -1.46 27.30 -2.91
N ASN A 217 -2.43 28.20 -2.87
CA ASN A 217 -2.26 29.58 -3.34
C ASN A 217 -1.64 29.67 -4.76
N GLY A 218 -2.03 28.73 -5.64
CA GLY A 218 -1.54 28.66 -7.01
C GLY A 218 -0.16 28.03 -7.19
N LYS A 219 0.55 27.70 -6.11
CA LYS A 219 1.84 26.98 -6.16
C LYS A 219 1.63 25.49 -6.02
N ILE A 220 2.39 24.70 -6.78
CA ILE A 220 2.38 23.25 -6.69
C ILE A 220 3.08 22.84 -5.40
N ASN A 221 2.36 22.13 -4.52
CA ASN A 221 2.90 21.53 -3.31
C ASN A 221 3.44 20.12 -3.55
N GLU A 222 2.68 19.33 -4.33
CA GLU A 222 3.06 17.93 -4.65
C GLU A 222 2.38 17.45 -5.93
N ILE A 223 3.01 16.46 -6.57
CA ILE A 223 2.47 15.72 -7.72
C ILE A 223 2.60 14.25 -7.42
N ILE A 224 1.47 13.52 -7.45
CA ILE A 224 1.41 12.10 -7.15
C ILE A 224 1.02 11.33 -8.42
N PRO A 225 1.93 10.55 -9.02
CA PRO A 225 1.62 9.68 -10.14
C PRO A 225 1.05 8.35 -9.64
N PHE A 226 0.07 7.82 -10.37
CA PHE A 226 -0.50 6.49 -10.10
C PHE A 226 -0.91 5.80 -11.40
N ASN A 227 -0.86 4.46 -11.43
CA ASN A 227 -1.28 3.69 -12.60
C ASN A 227 -2.72 3.20 -12.42
N VAL A 228 -3.55 3.37 -13.46
CA VAL A 228 -4.97 3.02 -13.46
C VAL A 228 -5.26 2.05 -14.59
N GLY A 229 -5.85 0.89 -14.27
CA GLY A 229 -6.29 -0.08 -15.25
C GLY A 229 -7.82 -0.24 -15.23
N PHE A 230 -8.46 -0.08 -16.38
CA PHE A 230 -9.91 -0.28 -16.50
C PHE A 230 -10.21 -1.76 -16.69
N ARG A 231 -10.85 -2.35 -15.68
CA ARG A 231 -11.29 -3.75 -15.70
C ARG A 231 -12.56 -3.93 -14.89
N ARG A 232 -13.37 -4.90 -15.29
CA ARG A 232 -14.54 -5.32 -14.51
C ARG A 232 -14.42 -6.80 -14.17
N ILE A 233 -14.43 -7.09 -12.89
CA ILE A 233 -14.37 -8.46 -12.34
C ILE A 233 -15.73 -8.78 -11.76
N GLU A 234 -16.30 -9.92 -12.15
CA GLU A 234 -17.63 -10.34 -11.76
C GLU A 234 -17.66 -11.83 -11.46
N ILE A 235 -18.52 -12.22 -10.54
CA ILE A 235 -18.84 -13.62 -10.26
C ILE A 235 -20.25 -13.84 -10.78
N LYS A 236 -20.41 -14.71 -11.80
CA LYS A 236 -21.69 -14.94 -12.47
C LYS A 236 -22.00 -16.43 -12.60
N PRO A 237 -23.28 -16.81 -12.54
CA PRO A 237 -23.68 -18.16 -12.92
C PRO A 237 -23.47 -18.37 -14.43
N ILE A 238 -23.15 -19.61 -14.79
CA ILE A 238 -23.06 -20.07 -16.19
C ILE A 238 -24.17 -21.08 -16.49
N GLU A 239 -24.41 -21.36 -17.76
CA GLU A 239 -25.47 -22.29 -18.18
C GLU A 239 -25.25 -23.73 -17.68
N GLN A 240 -23.99 -24.14 -17.55
CA GLN A 240 -23.63 -25.46 -17.04
C GLN A 240 -24.11 -25.62 -15.60
N LYS A 241 -24.75 -26.76 -15.31
CA LYS A 241 -25.31 -27.09 -13.98
C LYS A 241 -24.60 -28.26 -13.33
N ALA A 242 -24.49 -28.21 -12.02
CA ALA A 242 -24.05 -29.32 -11.19
C ALA A 242 -25.12 -30.43 -11.14
N ALA A 243 -24.77 -31.61 -10.62
CA ALA A 243 -25.68 -32.73 -10.48
C ALA A 243 -26.96 -32.43 -9.65
N ASN A 244 -26.90 -31.43 -8.77
CA ASN A 244 -28.05 -30.96 -7.97
C ASN A 244 -28.92 -29.92 -8.71
N GLY A 245 -28.69 -29.68 -10.01
CA GLY A 245 -29.45 -28.73 -10.83
C GLY A 245 -29.07 -27.24 -10.66
N LYS A 246 -28.18 -26.89 -9.71
CA LYS A 246 -27.74 -25.53 -9.52
C LYS A 246 -26.70 -25.12 -10.59
N PRO A 247 -26.75 -23.89 -11.12
CA PRO A 247 -25.72 -23.43 -12.06
C PRO A 247 -24.34 -23.35 -11.37
N TYR A 248 -23.30 -23.66 -12.11
CA TYR A 248 -21.95 -23.32 -11.68
C TYR A 248 -21.76 -21.81 -11.69
N VAL A 249 -20.92 -21.33 -10.80
CA VAL A 249 -20.56 -19.91 -10.69
C VAL A 249 -19.09 -19.76 -11.09
N CYS A 250 -18.83 -18.86 -12.01
CA CYS A 250 -17.49 -18.60 -12.52
C CYS A 250 -17.07 -17.14 -12.31
N LEU A 251 -15.77 -16.94 -12.27
CA LEU A 251 -15.14 -15.63 -12.30
C LEU A 251 -15.06 -15.14 -13.75
N PHE A 252 -15.40 -13.88 -13.96
CA PHE A 252 -15.30 -13.21 -15.26
C PHE A 252 -14.41 -11.98 -15.16
N ILE A 253 -13.63 -11.72 -16.21
CA ILE A 253 -12.94 -10.45 -16.40
C ILE A 253 -13.37 -9.85 -17.74
N ASN A 254 -13.83 -8.61 -17.72
CA ASN A 254 -14.32 -7.87 -18.90
C ASN A 254 -15.31 -8.68 -19.72
N GLY A 255 -16.24 -9.38 -19.06
CA GLY A 255 -17.27 -10.20 -19.67
C GLY A 255 -16.79 -11.58 -20.18
N GLN A 256 -15.52 -11.93 -20.07
CA GLN A 256 -14.97 -13.22 -20.47
C GLN A 256 -14.75 -14.13 -19.25
N PRO A 257 -15.09 -15.43 -19.33
CA PRO A 257 -14.80 -16.36 -18.25
C PRO A 257 -13.31 -16.44 -17.96
N LEU A 258 -12.93 -16.33 -16.69
CA LEU A 258 -11.54 -16.42 -16.24
C LEU A 258 -11.31 -17.76 -15.52
N LYS A 259 -10.38 -18.55 -16.06
CA LYS A 259 -9.84 -19.71 -15.38
C LYS A 259 -8.54 -19.33 -14.67
N LEU A 260 -8.53 -19.40 -13.35
CA LEU A 260 -7.32 -19.18 -12.56
C LEU A 260 -6.39 -20.39 -12.71
N LYS A 261 -5.20 -20.14 -13.21
CA LYS A 261 -4.09 -21.09 -13.28
C LYS A 261 -3.01 -20.53 -12.38
N GLY A 262 -3.05 -20.91 -11.10
CA GLY A 262 -2.27 -20.24 -10.07
C GLY A 262 -1.35 -21.16 -9.30
N VAL A 263 -0.41 -20.52 -8.61
CA VAL A 263 0.49 -21.14 -7.63
C VAL A 263 0.45 -20.37 -6.33
N ASN A 264 0.93 -21.02 -5.27
CA ASN A 264 1.18 -20.35 -3.99
C ASN A 264 2.66 -20.04 -3.88
N ILE A 265 2.98 -18.84 -3.39
CA ILE A 265 4.32 -18.42 -3.06
C ILE A 265 4.34 -17.74 -1.70
N HIS A 266 5.41 -17.98 -0.94
CA HIS A 266 5.76 -17.20 0.24
C HIS A 266 6.96 -16.33 -0.09
N GLU A 267 6.97 -15.08 0.40
CA GLU A 267 8.13 -14.18 0.31
C GLU A 267 9.28 -14.76 1.13
N HIS A 268 10.14 -15.54 0.46
CA HIS A 268 11.25 -16.20 1.08
C HIS A 268 12.40 -16.42 0.11
N ASN A 269 13.61 -16.20 0.60
CA ASN A 269 14.86 -16.53 -0.08
C ASN A 269 15.76 -17.35 0.85
N PRO A 270 16.36 -18.48 0.39
CA PRO A 270 17.24 -19.31 1.23
C PRO A 270 18.41 -18.57 1.85
N SER A 271 18.90 -17.50 1.21
CA SER A 271 20.06 -16.73 1.66
C SER A 271 19.70 -15.54 2.56
N THR A 272 18.52 -14.95 2.40
CA THR A 272 18.14 -13.70 3.07
C THR A 272 16.89 -13.81 3.95
N GLY A 273 16.29 -15.00 4.04
CA GLY A 273 15.08 -15.22 4.83
C GLY A 273 13.86 -14.55 4.21
N HIS A 274 13.15 -13.72 4.97
CA HIS A 274 11.95 -13.02 4.52
C HIS A 274 12.25 -11.75 3.68
N TYR A 275 13.52 -11.37 3.57
CA TYR A 275 13.91 -10.27 2.70
C TYR A 275 14.03 -10.76 1.25
N VAL A 276 13.16 -10.25 0.38
CA VAL A 276 13.10 -10.60 -1.04
C VAL A 276 13.26 -9.33 -1.86
N THR A 277 14.23 -9.33 -2.78
CA THR A 277 14.49 -8.20 -3.67
C THR A 277 13.47 -8.12 -4.81
N GLU A 278 13.27 -6.94 -5.37
CA GLU A 278 12.42 -6.75 -6.56
C GLU A 278 12.88 -7.63 -7.74
N ASP A 279 14.18 -7.74 -7.95
CA ASP A 279 14.75 -8.56 -9.04
C ASP A 279 14.37 -10.05 -8.90
N LEU A 280 14.37 -10.58 -7.67
CA LEU A 280 13.94 -11.94 -7.42
C LEU A 280 12.43 -12.11 -7.67
N MET A 281 11.62 -11.19 -7.15
CA MET A 281 10.17 -11.20 -7.40
C MET A 281 9.85 -11.12 -8.89
N ARG A 282 10.54 -10.27 -9.64
CA ARG A 282 10.39 -10.14 -11.08
C ARG A 282 10.72 -11.44 -11.80
N ARG A 283 11.84 -12.07 -11.45
CA ARG A 283 12.25 -13.37 -12.01
C ARG A 283 11.23 -14.46 -11.75
N ASP A 284 10.67 -14.53 -10.53
CA ASP A 284 9.64 -15.51 -10.19
C ASP A 284 8.37 -15.29 -11.02
N LEU A 285 7.93 -14.04 -11.18
CA LEU A 285 6.77 -13.70 -12.01
C LEU A 285 7.00 -13.99 -13.49
N GLU A 286 8.19 -13.72 -14.01
CA GLU A 286 8.56 -14.04 -15.39
C GLU A 286 8.53 -15.56 -15.63
N LEU A 287 9.06 -16.35 -14.69
CA LEU A 287 9.02 -17.80 -14.74
C LEU A 287 7.57 -18.32 -14.70
N MET A 288 6.73 -17.76 -13.85
CA MET A 288 5.30 -18.11 -13.82
C MET A 288 4.62 -17.80 -15.16
N LYS A 289 4.88 -16.65 -15.76
CA LYS A 289 4.35 -16.28 -17.08
C LYS A 289 4.80 -17.25 -18.17
N GLN A 290 6.06 -17.66 -18.16
CA GLN A 290 6.59 -18.66 -19.12
C GLN A 290 5.87 -20.01 -19.00
N HIS A 291 5.35 -20.35 -17.83
CA HIS A 291 4.57 -21.57 -17.58
C HIS A 291 3.05 -21.35 -17.67
N ILE A 292 2.61 -20.25 -18.30
CA ILE A 292 1.20 -19.93 -18.56
C ILE A 292 0.39 -19.83 -17.25
N LEU A 293 1.02 -19.42 -16.15
CA LEU A 293 0.35 -19.08 -14.89
C LEU A 293 -0.17 -17.65 -14.98
N ASN A 294 -1.40 -17.41 -14.54
CA ASN A 294 -2.05 -16.10 -14.57
C ASN A 294 -2.48 -15.58 -13.20
N SER A 295 -2.15 -16.33 -12.15
CA SER A 295 -2.44 -15.91 -10.79
C SER A 295 -1.39 -16.45 -9.81
N VAL A 296 -1.18 -15.72 -8.72
CA VAL A 296 -0.31 -16.09 -7.60
C VAL A 296 -0.99 -15.69 -6.29
N ARG A 297 -0.89 -16.55 -5.30
CA ARG A 297 -1.33 -16.27 -3.94
C ARG A 297 -0.12 -16.07 -3.05
#